data_c75b67036d88af6adc5b0102f3c17fdd
#
_entry.id   c75b67036d88af6adc5b0102f3c17fdd
#
_cell.length_a   1.000
_cell.length_b   1.000
_cell.length_c   1.000
_cell.angle_alpha   90.00
_cell.angle_beta   90.00
_cell.angle_gamma   90.00
#
_symmetry.space_group_name_H-M   'P 1'
#
loop_
_entity.id
_entity.type
_entity.pdbx_description
1 polymer ?
#
loop_
_entity_poly.entity_id
_entity_poly.type
_entity_poly.pdbx_seq_one_letter_code
_entity_poly.pdbx_strand_id
1 'polypeptide(L)'
;MAGMDLALKAKLQKQRYHIVGEHGGVKTCHWTKESLLRDRQCYKGKFYGVKSHNCMQMSPVVDQCNLACTYCWREPHMDTLELTDQDPKELLYESVRAQRRLLSGFGGNPKVPREKWLDAQNPKHVAISLNGEPTLYTRLSEYMDLCHKHGMTTMLVTNGTLPKVIEKLDTLPTQLYVSVDAPNKKVFDEVCKPKWNTNAWDKFSETLDLLPSLDTRIVCRHTLMQGINMSDQHIKEFAALDRRADPDYIENKGYVFVGHSRENLGVENMPSHEEIMDFSNKIAPLTGRKVLSDSRPSRVALVGQEITPIPIPEPTMFFPKDLGIAPSVKHLQMAN
;
A
#
# COMPACT_ATOMS: atom_id res chain seq x y z
N MET A 1 8.82 -18.28 19.36
CA MET A 1 8.09 -17.06 18.93
C MET A 1 6.66 -17.52 18.63
N ALA A 2 5.67 -16.82 19.16
CA ALA A 2 4.28 -17.14 18.85
C ALA A 2 3.96 -16.50 17.49
N GLY A 3 3.72 -17.33 16.48
CA GLY A 3 3.30 -16.83 15.16
C GLY A 3 1.86 -16.31 15.18
N MET A 4 1.36 -15.87 14.03
CA MET A 4 0.00 -15.38 13.84
C MET A 4 -1.05 -16.29 14.50
N ASP A 5 -2.02 -15.70 15.21
CA ASP A 5 -3.17 -16.41 15.77
C ASP A 5 -3.88 -17.29 14.73
N LEU A 6 -4.19 -18.53 15.08
CA LEU A 6 -4.75 -19.50 14.15
C LEU A 6 -6.14 -19.12 13.62
N ALA A 7 -6.97 -18.47 14.44
CA ALA A 7 -8.30 -18.03 14.02
C ALA A 7 -8.18 -16.87 13.02
N LEU A 8 -7.31 -15.89 13.29
CA LEU A 8 -7.01 -14.80 12.37
C LEU A 8 -6.42 -15.33 11.06
N LYS A 9 -5.45 -16.27 11.13
CA LYS A 9 -4.88 -16.93 9.95
C LYS A 9 -5.95 -17.58 9.09
N ALA A 10 -6.84 -18.35 9.69
CA ALA A 10 -7.94 -18.99 8.97
C ALA A 10 -8.89 -17.95 8.33
N LYS A 11 -9.16 -16.85 9.02
CA LYS A 11 -10.00 -15.75 8.52
C LYS A 11 -9.35 -15.05 7.33
N LEU A 12 -8.06 -14.74 7.41
CA LEU A 12 -7.29 -14.15 6.31
C LEU A 12 -7.24 -15.07 5.10
N GLN A 13 -7.04 -16.38 5.31
CA GLN A 13 -7.04 -17.38 4.22
C GLN A 13 -8.41 -17.46 3.52
N LYS A 14 -9.53 -17.42 4.26
CA LYS A 14 -10.89 -17.31 3.66
C LYS A 14 -11.04 -16.03 2.81
N GLN A 15 -10.37 -14.95 3.18
CA GLN A 15 -10.31 -13.71 2.41
C GLN A 15 -9.28 -13.77 1.26
N ARG A 16 -8.73 -14.94 0.96
CA ARG A 16 -7.75 -15.19 -0.12
C ARG A 16 -6.41 -14.50 0.09
N TYR A 17 -5.98 -14.34 1.35
CA TYR A 17 -4.58 -14.09 1.64
C TYR A 17 -3.80 -15.39 1.50
N HIS A 18 -2.62 -15.32 0.94
CA HIS A 18 -1.60 -16.35 1.07
C HIS A 18 -0.63 -15.90 2.15
N ILE A 19 -0.62 -16.62 3.28
CA ILE A 19 0.28 -16.30 4.39
C ILE A 19 1.68 -16.78 4.03
N VAL A 20 2.67 -15.94 4.30
CA VAL A 20 4.08 -16.15 4.01
C VAL A 20 4.86 -16.01 5.32
N GLY A 21 5.61 -17.04 5.68
CA GLY A 21 6.27 -17.11 6.98
C GLY A 21 5.29 -17.02 8.15
N GLU A 22 5.68 -16.34 9.20
CA GLU A 22 4.91 -16.24 10.45
C GLU A 22 3.85 -15.13 10.42
N HIS A 23 4.20 -13.95 9.89
CA HIS A 23 3.39 -12.73 9.93
C HIS A 23 3.14 -12.11 8.54
N GLY A 24 3.85 -12.58 7.52
CA GLY A 24 3.76 -12.02 6.17
C GLY A 24 2.54 -12.52 5.40
N GLY A 25 2.17 -11.79 4.36
CA GLY A 25 1.07 -12.20 3.51
C GLY A 25 1.04 -11.51 2.15
N VAL A 26 0.51 -12.22 1.17
CA VAL A 26 0.29 -11.74 -0.21
C VAL A 26 -1.18 -11.91 -0.56
N LYS A 27 -1.73 -10.97 -1.29
CA LYS A 27 -3.11 -11.04 -1.80
C LYS A 27 -3.18 -10.39 -3.18
N THR A 28 -3.86 -11.05 -4.12
CA THR A 28 -4.09 -10.46 -5.43
C THR A 28 -4.98 -9.21 -5.29
N CYS A 29 -4.46 -8.07 -5.70
CA CYS A 29 -5.18 -6.81 -5.75
C CYS A 29 -6.37 -6.89 -6.73
N HIS A 30 -7.45 -6.16 -6.45
CA HIS A 30 -8.59 -6.02 -7.37
C HIS A 30 -8.11 -5.55 -8.76
N TRP A 31 -7.22 -4.57 -8.83
CA TRP A 31 -6.73 -4.00 -10.08
C TRP A 31 -5.80 -4.94 -10.87
N THR A 32 -5.09 -5.85 -10.19
CA THR A 32 -4.37 -6.93 -10.88
C THR A 32 -5.32 -7.82 -11.67
N LYS A 33 -6.47 -8.19 -11.06
CA LYS A 33 -7.53 -8.97 -11.74
C LYS A 33 -8.16 -8.19 -12.88
N GLU A 34 -8.50 -6.91 -12.67
CA GLU A 34 -9.07 -6.05 -13.70
C GLU A 34 -8.12 -5.84 -14.87
N SER A 35 -6.81 -5.72 -14.60
CA SER A 35 -5.79 -5.62 -15.64
C SER A 35 -5.67 -6.90 -16.47
N LEU A 36 -5.71 -8.07 -15.83
CA LEU A 36 -5.65 -9.36 -16.53
C LEU A 36 -6.92 -9.62 -17.35
N LEU A 37 -8.11 -9.37 -16.79
CA LEU A 37 -9.39 -9.77 -17.38
C LEU A 37 -9.98 -8.74 -18.35
N ARG A 38 -9.71 -7.44 -18.15
CA ARG A 38 -10.40 -6.33 -18.84
C ARG A 38 -9.48 -5.21 -19.29
N ASP A 39 -8.17 -5.38 -19.14
CA ASP A 39 -7.13 -4.37 -19.45
C ASP A 39 -7.32 -3.03 -18.70
N ARG A 40 -7.95 -3.05 -17.54
CA ARG A 40 -8.10 -1.86 -16.71
C ARG A 40 -6.93 -1.72 -15.76
N GLN A 41 -6.36 -0.52 -15.70
CA GLN A 41 -5.24 -0.21 -14.81
C GLN A 41 -5.75 0.46 -13.52
N CYS A 42 -5.02 0.25 -12.43
CA CYS A 42 -5.27 1.02 -11.21
C CYS A 42 -4.82 2.48 -11.39
N TYR A 43 -5.23 3.35 -10.48
CA TYR A 43 -4.82 4.76 -10.52
C TYR A 43 -3.29 4.94 -10.53
N LYS A 44 -2.53 4.05 -9.86
CA LYS A 44 -1.06 4.09 -9.91
C LYS A 44 -0.50 3.84 -11.31
N GLY A 45 -1.23 3.12 -12.15
CA GLY A 45 -0.89 2.99 -13.57
C GLY A 45 -1.05 4.32 -14.31
N LYS A 46 -2.17 5.03 -14.07
CA LYS A 46 -2.44 6.33 -14.67
C LYS A 46 -1.47 7.41 -14.15
N PHE A 47 -1.16 7.39 -12.84
CA PHE A 47 -0.36 8.44 -12.20
C PHE A 47 1.15 8.20 -12.34
N TYR A 48 1.60 6.96 -12.24
CA TYR A 48 3.02 6.63 -12.07
C TYR A 48 3.54 5.59 -13.07
N GLY A 49 2.72 5.13 -14.02
CA GLY A 49 3.13 4.12 -14.99
C GLY A 49 3.18 2.68 -14.46
N VAL A 50 2.67 2.40 -13.26
CA VAL A 50 2.66 1.06 -12.66
C VAL A 50 1.78 0.10 -13.45
N LYS A 51 2.34 -0.97 -14.00
CA LYS A 51 1.57 -2.03 -14.65
C LYS A 51 0.86 -2.88 -13.60
N SER A 52 -0.47 -2.79 -13.52
CA SER A 52 -1.26 -3.41 -12.44
C SER A 52 -1.15 -4.93 -12.37
N HIS A 53 -0.95 -5.62 -13.51
CA HIS A 53 -0.76 -7.07 -13.54
C HIS A 53 0.62 -7.52 -13.03
N ASN A 54 1.64 -6.63 -13.05
CA ASN A 54 2.98 -6.88 -12.49
C ASN A 54 3.14 -6.38 -11.06
N CYS A 55 2.06 -5.89 -10.43
CA CYS A 55 2.12 -5.39 -9.06
C CYS A 55 1.78 -6.50 -8.06
N MET A 56 2.73 -6.84 -7.20
CA MET A 56 2.55 -7.72 -6.06
C MET A 56 2.14 -6.88 -4.84
N GLN A 57 0.98 -7.18 -4.28
CA GLN A 57 0.52 -6.56 -3.03
C GLN A 57 0.83 -7.48 -1.86
N MET A 58 1.66 -7.03 -0.94
CA MET A 58 2.09 -7.79 0.21
C MET A 58 2.23 -6.93 1.46
N SER A 59 2.39 -7.56 2.60
CA SER A 59 2.91 -6.95 3.83
C SER A 59 3.76 -7.97 4.57
N PRO A 60 4.87 -7.57 5.20
CA PRO A 60 5.66 -8.44 6.06
C PRO A 60 4.95 -8.77 7.38
N VAL A 61 3.97 -7.96 7.78
CA VAL A 61 3.23 -8.07 9.05
C VAL A 61 1.74 -7.79 8.83
N VAL A 62 0.99 -8.79 8.34
CA VAL A 62 -0.45 -8.61 8.02
C VAL A 62 -1.35 -8.62 9.25
N ASP A 63 -0.86 -9.06 10.39
CA ASP A 63 -1.58 -9.26 11.64
C ASP A 63 -1.27 -8.23 12.72
N GLN A 64 -0.37 -7.30 12.47
CA GLN A 64 0.08 -6.32 13.48
C GLN A 64 0.00 -4.88 12.96
N CYS A 65 -0.59 -4.01 13.77
CA CYS A 65 -0.61 -2.58 13.55
C CYS A 65 -0.77 -1.86 14.90
N ASN A 66 -0.05 -0.79 15.08
CA ASN A 66 -0.10 0.04 16.29
C ASN A 66 -1.25 1.07 16.29
N LEU A 67 -2.09 1.07 15.25
CA LEU A 67 -3.32 1.86 15.15
C LEU A 67 -4.53 0.94 14.97
N ALA A 68 -5.73 1.44 15.34
CA ALA A 68 -7.03 0.79 15.16
C ALA A 68 -7.98 1.69 14.36
N CYS A 69 -7.54 2.16 13.19
CA CYS A 69 -8.25 3.16 12.41
C CYS A 69 -9.69 2.77 12.08
N THR A 70 -10.64 3.70 12.29
CA THR A 70 -12.07 3.48 12.08
C THR A 70 -12.41 3.16 10.62
N TYR A 71 -11.66 3.72 9.68
CA TYR A 71 -11.82 3.52 8.23
C TYR A 71 -11.09 2.27 7.71
N CYS A 72 -10.33 1.56 8.56
CA CYS A 72 -9.59 0.38 8.13
C CYS A 72 -10.56 -0.75 7.74
N TRP A 73 -10.56 -1.12 6.48
CA TRP A 73 -11.43 -2.19 5.96
C TRP A 73 -10.88 -3.60 6.19
N ARG A 74 -9.67 -3.69 6.73
CA ARG A 74 -8.97 -4.93 7.05
C ARG A 74 -9.48 -5.51 8.37
N GLU A 75 -9.21 -6.81 8.57
CA GLU A 75 -9.48 -7.43 9.85
C GLU A 75 -8.71 -6.76 10.97
N PRO A 76 -9.28 -6.68 12.17
CA PRO A 76 -8.57 -6.21 13.35
C PRO A 76 -7.25 -6.94 13.56
N HIS A 77 -6.25 -6.20 13.99
CA HIS A 77 -4.93 -6.72 14.26
C HIS A 77 -4.84 -7.30 15.68
N MET A 78 -3.81 -8.12 15.91
CA MET A 78 -3.50 -8.62 17.24
C MET A 78 -3.34 -7.46 18.24
N ASP A 79 -3.73 -7.69 19.47
CA ASP A 79 -3.60 -6.70 20.54
C ASP A 79 -2.18 -6.70 21.16
N THR A 80 -1.39 -7.71 20.86
CA THR A 80 0.02 -7.81 21.23
C THR A 80 0.92 -7.46 20.06
N LEU A 81 1.98 -6.69 20.33
CA LEU A 81 3.00 -6.36 19.34
C LEU A 81 4.14 -7.36 19.44
N GLU A 82 4.39 -8.11 18.38
CA GLU A 82 5.56 -8.97 18.23
C GLU A 82 6.41 -8.47 17.06
N LEU A 83 7.64 -8.05 17.36
CA LEU A 83 8.58 -7.69 16.30
C LEU A 83 9.03 -8.95 15.58
N THR A 84 8.99 -8.95 14.26
CA THR A 84 9.46 -10.06 13.43
C THR A 84 10.76 -9.68 12.73
N ASP A 85 11.69 -10.62 12.73
CA ASP A 85 12.98 -10.55 12.04
C ASP A 85 13.13 -11.62 10.94
N GLN A 86 12.02 -12.13 10.43
CA GLN A 86 11.99 -13.13 9.36
C GLN A 86 12.99 -12.78 8.25
N ASP A 87 13.69 -13.79 7.73
CA ASP A 87 14.71 -13.58 6.68
C ASP A 87 14.12 -12.88 5.44
N PRO A 88 14.67 -11.74 5.01
CA PRO A 88 14.11 -10.94 3.91
C PRO A 88 14.12 -11.68 2.57
N LYS A 89 15.13 -12.52 2.32
CA LYS A 89 15.23 -13.30 1.09
C LYS A 89 14.16 -14.40 1.05
N GLU A 90 13.96 -15.08 2.16
CA GLU A 90 12.91 -16.08 2.30
C GLU A 90 11.54 -15.43 2.12
N LEU A 91 11.28 -14.32 2.83
CA LEU A 91 10.05 -13.55 2.72
C LEU A 91 9.76 -13.11 1.27
N LEU A 92 10.77 -12.60 0.55
CA LEU A 92 10.62 -12.17 -0.83
C LEU A 92 10.30 -13.35 -1.75
N TYR A 93 11.06 -14.43 -1.63
CA TYR A 93 10.91 -15.58 -2.52
C TYR A 93 9.59 -16.29 -2.31
N GLU A 94 9.16 -16.46 -1.05
CA GLU A 94 7.83 -16.99 -0.73
C GLU A 94 6.71 -16.06 -1.19
N SER A 95 6.89 -14.75 -1.11
CA SER A 95 5.92 -13.77 -1.61
C SER A 95 5.74 -13.89 -3.14
N VAL A 96 6.82 -14.05 -3.89
CA VAL A 96 6.76 -14.26 -5.35
C VAL A 96 6.09 -15.60 -5.68
N ARG A 97 6.41 -16.68 -4.95
CA ARG A 97 5.73 -17.99 -5.10
C ARG A 97 4.22 -17.87 -4.82
N ALA A 98 3.87 -17.16 -3.73
CA ALA A 98 2.48 -16.90 -3.35
C ALA A 98 1.73 -16.12 -4.44
N GLN A 99 2.33 -15.05 -4.99
CA GLN A 99 1.77 -14.28 -6.09
C GLN A 99 1.51 -15.16 -7.32
N ARG A 100 2.49 -15.97 -7.73
CA ARG A 100 2.38 -16.90 -8.86
C ARG A 100 1.24 -17.90 -8.65
N ARG A 101 1.14 -18.49 -7.45
CA ARG A 101 0.06 -19.42 -7.06
C ARG A 101 -1.31 -18.73 -7.15
N LEU A 102 -1.44 -17.51 -6.62
CA LEU A 102 -2.68 -16.73 -6.67
C LEU A 102 -3.10 -16.37 -8.10
N LEU A 103 -2.15 -16.29 -9.02
CA LEU A 103 -2.38 -15.99 -10.45
C LEU A 103 -2.54 -17.24 -11.32
N SER A 104 -2.32 -18.46 -10.80
CA SER A 104 -2.33 -19.69 -11.59
C SER A 104 -3.64 -19.91 -12.35
N GLY A 105 -4.78 -19.69 -11.70
CA GLY A 105 -6.10 -19.86 -12.30
C GLY A 105 -6.42 -18.92 -13.47
N PHE A 106 -5.67 -17.83 -13.64
CA PHE A 106 -5.85 -16.91 -14.78
C PHE A 106 -5.21 -17.46 -16.07
N GLY A 107 -4.23 -18.36 -15.97
CA GLY A 107 -3.52 -18.91 -17.13
C GLY A 107 -4.39 -19.77 -18.06
N GLY A 108 -5.46 -20.38 -17.54
CA GLY A 108 -6.44 -21.12 -18.31
C GLY A 108 -7.67 -20.32 -18.73
N ASN A 109 -7.74 -19.04 -18.39
CA ASN A 109 -8.91 -18.23 -18.69
C ASN A 109 -8.79 -17.61 -20.11
N PRO A 110 -9.72 -17.92 -21.06
CA PRO A 110 -9.64 -17.44 -22.44
C PRO A 110 -9.73 -15.91 -22.59
N LYS A 111 -10.18 -15.19 -21.54
CA LYS A 111 -10.22 -13.72 -21.53
C LYS A 111 -8.89 -13.08 -21.19
N VAL A 112 -7.90 -13.87 -20.74
CA VAL A 112 -6.59 -13.37 -20.31
C VAL A 112 -5.56 -13.66 -21.40
N PRO A 113 -4.97 -12.62 -22.02
CA PRO A 113 -3.90 -12.82 -22.98
C PRO A 113 -2.72 -13.56 -22.31
N ARG A 114 -2.26 -14.64 -22.97
CA ARG A 114 -1.21 -15.51 -22.41
C ARG A 114 0.06 -14.75 -22.07
N GLU A 115 0.50 -13.86 -22.96
CA GLU A 115 1.71 -13.06 -22.75
C GLU A 115 1.59 -12.17 -21.50
N LYS A 116 0.42 -11.57 -21.31
CA LYS A 116 0.15 -10.73 -20.13
C LYS A 116 0.13 -11.53 -18.83
N TRP A 117 -0.42 -12.75 -18.89
CA TRP A 117 -0.37 -13.68 -17.76
C TRP A 117 1.06 -14.12 -17.44
N LEU A 118 1.89 -14.42 -18.46
CA LEU A 118 3.30 -14.74 -18.30
C LEU A 118 4.08 -13.57 -17.72
N ASP A 119 3.84 -12.35 -18.19
CA ASP A 119 4.44 -11.13 -17.64
C ASP A 119 4.07 -10.95 -16.17
N ALA A 120 2.82 -11.20 -15.80
CA ALA A 120 2.33 -11.10 -14.40
C ALA A 120 2.99 -12.09 -13.42
N GLN A 121 3.61 -13.18 -13.92
CA GLN A 121 4.36 -14.12 -13.06
C GLN A 121 5.68 -13.51 -12.54
N ASN A 122 6.13 -12.40 -13.15
CA ASN A 122 7.38 -11.72 -12.80
C ASN A 122 7.06 -10.30 -12.30
N PRO A 123 6.75 -10.12 -11.00
CA PRO A 123 6.38 -8.82 -10.47
C PRO A 123 7.51 -7.81 -10.67
N LYS A 124 7.14 -6.61 -11.13
CA LYS A 124 8.02 -5.45 -11.30
C LYS A 124 7.78 -4.37 -10.26
N HIS A 125 6.70 -4.50 -9.52
CA HIS A 125 6.31 -3.54 -8.49
C HIS A 125 5.88 -4.29 -7.23
N VAL A 126 6.38 -3.88 -6.07
CA VAL A 126 5.99 -4.41 -4.77
C VAL A 126 5.25 -3.31 -4.01
N ALA A 127 3.96 -3.50 -3.80
CA ALA A 127 3.17 -2.62 -2.93
C ALA A 127 3.16 -3.20 -1.50
N ILE A 128 4.01 -2.66 -0.64
CA ILE A 128 4.09 -3.01 0.79
C ILE A 128 2.98 -2.25 1.51
N SER A 129 1.73 -2.72 1.35
CA SER A 129 0.53 -1.95 1.71
C SER A 129 -0.69 -2.83 1.96
N LEU A 130 -0.49 -4.13 2.24
CA LEU A 130 -1.61 -5.06 2.28
C LEU A 130 -2.43 -4.93 3.56
N ASN A 131 -1.87 -5.23 4.70
CA ASN A 131 -2.46 -5.13 6.04
C ASN A 131 -1.34 -4.91 7.05
N GLY A 132 -1.66 -4.43 8.26
CA GLY A 132 -0.67 -4.16 9.29
C GLY A 132 0.14 -2.88 9.03
N GLU A 133 1.14 -2.65 9.86
CA GLU A 133 2.08 -1.54 9.74
C GLU A 133 3.47 -2.07 9.37
N PRO A 134 3.91 -1.89 8.11
CA PRO A 134 5.16 -2.50 7.63
C PRO A 134 6.42 -2.09 8.38
N THR A 135 6.43 -0.89 8.98
CA THR A 135 7.59 -0.40 9.76
C THR A 135 7.81 -1.16 11.08
N LEU A 136 6.91 -2.08 11.44
CA LEU A 136 7.11 -3.04 12.53
C LEU A 136 8.03 -4.21 12.15
N TYR A 137 8.30 -4.41 10.87
CA TYR A 137 9.24 -5.42 10.41
C TYR A 137 10.68 -4.90 10.54
N THR A 138 11.49 -5.56 11.36
CA THR A 138 12.83 -5.07 11.74
C THR A 138 13.83 -5.04 10.60
N ARG A 139 13.67 -5.91 9.59
CA ARG A 139 14.55 -6.04 8.42
C ARG A 139 13.94 -5.44 7.14
N LEU A 140 13.09 -4.42 7.29
CA LEU A 140 12.37 -3.79 6.17
C LEU A 140 13.33 -3.21 5.11
N SER A 141 14.43 -2.57 5.56
CA SER A 141 15.45 -2.00 4.68
C SER A 141 16.10 -3.06 3.80
N GLU A 142 16.52 -4.19 4.39
CA GLU A 142 17.10 -5.32 3.66
C GLU A 142 16.11 -5.94 2.66
N TYR A 143 14.83 -6.02 3.03
CA TYR A 143 13.79 -6.51 2.13
C TYR A 143 13.61 -5.62 0.90
N MET A 144 13.62 -4.29 1.09
CA MET A 144 13.52 -3.33 -0.02
C MET A 144 14.76 -3.37 -0.90
N ASP A 145 15.96 -3.48 -0.32
CA ASP A 145 17.22 -3.65 -1.06
C ASP A 145 17.17 -4.89 -1.97
N LEU A 146 16.72 -6.03 -1.44
CA LEU A 146 16.54 -7.25 -2.22
C LEU A 146 15.53 -7.07 -3.36
N CYS A 147 14.41 -6.38 -3.11
CA CYS A 147 13.45 -6.05 -4.17
C CYS A 147 14.12 -5.24 -5.28
N HIS A 148 14.88 -4.19 -4.93
CA HIS A 148 15.58 -3.34 -5.89
C HIS A 148 16.63 -4.15 -6.68
N LYS A 149 17.41 -5.00 -6.03
CA LYS A 149 18.37 -5.90 -6.69
C LYS A 149 17.72 -6.85 -7.69
N HIS A 150 16.47 -7.24 -7.45
CA HIS A 150 15.67 -8.03 -8.39
C HIS A 150 14.93 -7.19 -9.46
N GLY A 151 15.23 -5.91 -9.60
CA GLY A 151 14.62 -5.01 -10.58
C GLY A 151 13.16 -4.69 -10.28
N MET A 152 12.76 -4.68 -9.00
CA MET A 152 11.41 -4.34 -8.57
C MET A 152 11.39 -3.00 -7.85
N THR A 153 10.42 -2.15 -8.17
CA THR A 153 10.14 -0.95 -7.38
C THR A 153 9.44 -1.33 -6.08
N THR A 154 9.68 -0.56 -5.02
CA THR A 154 8.99 -0.70 -3.73
C THR A 154 8.12 0.53 -3.46
N MET A 155 6.86 0.30 -3.13
CA MET A 155 5.92 1.31 -2.67
C MET A 155 5.56 1.00 -1.22
N LEU A 156 6.28 1.63 -0.29
CA LEU A 156 6.05 1.47 1.15
C LEU A 156 4.90 2.38 1.59
N VAL A 157 3.89 1.80 2.22
CA VAL A 157 2.77 2.56 2.82
C VAL A 157 2.83 2.39 4.33
N THR A 158 3.03 3.49 5.03
CA THR A 158 3.11 3.53 6.50
C THR A 158 2.12 4.53 7.09
N ASN A 159 1.74 4.31 8.33
CA ASN A 159 0.96 5.26 9.12
C ASN A 159 1.81 6.40 9.71
N GLY A 160 3.13 6.36 9.52
CA GLY A 160 4.06 7.41 9.92
C GLY A 160 4.29 7.56 11.42
N THR A 161 3.86 6.62 12.26
CA THR A 161 4.00 6.76 13.72
C THR A 161 5.32 6.21 14.28
N LEU A 162 6.23 5.75 13.41
CA LEU A 162 7.55 5.22 13.80
C LEU A 162 8.68 5.98 13.07
N PRO A 163 8.87 7.29 13.35
CA PRO A 163 9.84 8.15 12.65
C PRO A 163 11.26 7.60 12.72
N LYS A 164 11.69 7.06 13.88
CA LYS A 164 13.04 6.51 14.05
C LYS A 164 13.31 5.28 13.20
N VAL A 165 12.28 4.53 12.80
CA VAL A 165 12.45 3.40 11.88
C VAL A 165 12.65 3.94 10.46
N ILE A 166 11.85 4.94 10.06
CA ILE A 166 11.96 5.57 8.74
C ILE A 166 13.31 6.27 8.59
N GLU A 167 13.76 7.00 9.60
CA GLU A 167 15.06 7.68 9.64
C GLU A 167 16.27 6.74 9.47
N LYS A 168 16.14 5.50 9.97
CA LYS A 168 17.22 4.49 9.97
C LYS A 168 17.16 3.53 8.78
N LEU A 169 16.32 3.78 7.78
CA LEU A 169 16.29 2.95 6.58
C LEU A 169 17.55 3.19 5.74
N ASP A 170 18.45 2.21 5.69
CA ASP A 170 19.65 2.24 4.82
C ASP A 170 19.24 2.21 3.33
N THR A 171 18.14 1.50 3.02
CA THR A 171 17.54 1.48 1.69
C THR A 171 16.15 2.10 1.77
N LEU A 172 15.96 3.22 1.11
CA LEU A 172 14.65 3.87 0.99
C LEU A 172 13.78 3.15 -0.06
N PRO A 173 12.44 3.17 0.07
CA PRO A 173 11.55 2.66 -0.97
C PRO A 173 11.67 3.52 -2.23
N THR A 174 11.32 2.99 -3.39
CA THR A 174 11.22 3.79 -4.63
C THR A 174 10.15 4.88 -4.50
N GLN A 175 9.13 4.65 -3.67
CA GLN A 175 8.11 5.64 -3.32
C GLN A 175 7.57 5.37 -1.92
N LEU A 176 7.68 6.36 -1.05
CA LEU A 176 7.17 6.33 0.32
C LEU A 176 5.79 6.98 0.39
N TYR A 177 4.83 6.23 0.88
CA TYR A 177 3.49 6.75 1.19
C TYR A 177 3.35 6.93 2.70
N VAL A 178 3.04 8.13 3.12
CA VAL A 178 2.62 8.40 4.49
C VAL A 178 1.12 8.67 4.51
N SER A 179 0.41 7.92 5.34
CA SER A 179 -1.03 8.09 5.53
C SER A 179 -1.28 9.31 6.42
N VAL A 180 -1.75 10.40 5.83
CA VAL A 180 -2.14 11.64 6.52
C VAL A 180 -3.66 11.68 6.57
N ASP A 181 -4.26 10.89 7.49
CA ASP A 181 -5.70 10.62 7.48
C ASP A 181 -6.49 11.53 8.45
N ALA A 182 -5.78 12.38 9.18
CA ALA A 182 -6.36 13.35 10.10
C ALA A 182 -5.66 14.72 10.00
N PRO A 183 -6.43 15.82 9.99
CA PRO A 183 -5.88 17.18 9.86
C PRO A 183 -5.26 17.73 11.14
N ASN A 184 -5.65 17.17 12.30
CA ASN A 184 -5.21 17.61 13.62
C ASN A 184 -5.26 16.45 14.63
N LYS A 185 -4.66 16.67 15.83
CA LYS A 185 -4.58 15.66 16.89
C LYS A 185 -5.94 15.12 17.31
N LYS A 186 -6.95 15.99 17.43
CA LYS A 186 -8.29 15.56 17.88
C LYS A 186 -8.87 14.53 16.90
N VAL A 187 -8.88 14.85 15.62
CA VAL A 187 -9.39 13.95 14.57
C VAL A 187 -8.49 12.70 14.48
N PHE A 188 -7.16 12.83 14.67
CA PHE A 188 -6.25 11.69 14.67
C PHE A 188 -6.60 10.69 15.77
N ASP A 189 -6.80 11.15 17.00
CA ASP A 189 -7.15 10.28 18.12
C ASP A 189 -8.52 9.60 17.90
N GLU A 190 -9.49 10.31 17.32
CA GLU A 190 -10.83 9.78 17.03
C GLU A 190 -10.84 8.76 15.87
N VAL A 191 -10.04 9.00 14.83
CA VAL A 191 -10.09 8.25 13.56
C VAL A 191 -9.02 7.17 13.49
N CYS A 192 -7.78 7.48 13.87
CA CYS A 192 -6.65 6.54 13.81
C CYS A 192 -6.54 5.63 15.02
N LYS A 193 -7.10 6.05 16.18
CA LYS A 193 -7.17 5.27 17.44
C LYS A 193 -5.87 4.56 17.79
N PRO A 194 -4.83 5.29 18.28
CA PRO A 194 -3.57 4.68 18.71
C PRO A 194 -3.80 3.63 19.80
N LYS A 195 -3.15 2.46 19.68
CA LYS A 195 -3.33 1.34 20.63
C LYS A 195 -2.40 1.43 21.83
N TRP A 196 -1.11 1.59 21.58
CA TRP A 196 -0.09 1.44 22.64
C TRP A 196 0.77 2.69 22.83
N ASN A 197 0.60 3.70 21.99
CA ASN A 197 1.43 4.89 22.00
C ASN A 197 0.58 6.13 22.26
N THR A 198 0.66 6.68 23.46
CA THR A 198 -0.03 7.94 23.81
C THR A 198 0.49 9.15 23.05
N ASN A 199 1.70 9.06 22.46
CA ASN A 199 2.36 10.13 21.72
C ASN A 199 2.34 9.87 20.20
N ALA A 200 1.39 9.09 19.69
CA ALA A 200 1.36 8.71 18.27
C ALA A 200 1.24 9.92 17.33
N TRP A 201 0.46 10.95 17.71
CA TRP A 201 0.38 12.20 16.93
C TRP A 201 1.72 12.95 16.89
N ASP A 202 2.45 13.01 17.99
CA ASP A 202 3.75 13.68 18.04
C ASP A 202 4.78 12.92 17.18
N LYS A 203 4.76 11.59 17.26
CA LYS A 203 5.58 10.73 16.40
C LYS A 203 5.23 10.84 14.91
N PHE A 204 3.96 10.88 14.60
CA PHE A 204 3.49 11.17 13.24
C PHE A 204 3.99 12.55 12.78
N SER A 205 3.92 13.56 13.66
CA SER A 205 4.42 14.90 13.39
C SER A 205 5.94 14.93 13.18
N GLU A 206 6.73 14.19 13.97
CA GLU A 206 8.17 14.00 13.75
C GLU A 206 8.46 13.37 12.36
N THR A 207 7.62 12.40 11.93
CA THR A 207 7.74 11.84 10.58
C THR A 207 7.54 12.90 9.50
N LEU A 208 6.52 13.76 9.60
CA LEU A 208 6.30 14.81 8.61
C LEU A 208 7.50 15.77 8.48
N ASP A 209 8.17 16.08 9.60
CA ASP A 209 9.38 16.91 9.59
C ASP A 209 10.59 16.19 8.96
N LEU A 210 10.63 14.88 9.05
CA LEU A 210 11.70 14.05 8.48
C LEU A 210 11.59 13.94 6.96
N LEU A 211 10.35 13.91 6.40
CA LEU A 211 10.12 13.60 4.98
C LEU A 211 10.94 14.45 4.01
N PRO A 212 11.07 15.80 4.16
CA PRO A 212 11.83 16.61 3.23
C PRO A 212 13.32 16.27 3.13
N SER A 213 13.88 15.54 4.11
CA SER A 213 15.29 15.13 4.13
C SER A 213 15.55 13.79 3.45
N LEU A 214 14.51 13.05 3.06
CA LEU A 214 14.63 11.72 2.49
C LEU A 214 14.80 11.79 0.97
N ASP A 215 15.82 11.13 0.45
CA ASP A 215 16.06 11.03 -1.01
C ASP A 215 15.20 9.93 -1.64
N THR A 216 13.89 10.11 -1.58
CA THR A 216 12.90 9.24 -2.19
C THR A 216 11.65 10.02 -2.56
N ARG A 217 10.84 9.49 -3.50
CA ARG A 217 9.57 10.10 -3.85
C ARG A 217 8.57 9.96 -2.70
N ILE A 218 8.05 11.07 -2.23
CA ILE A 218 7.11 11.15 -1.10
C ILE A 218 5.68 11.34 -1.60
N VAL A 219 4.75 10.58 -1.05
CA VAL A 219 3.32 10.73 -1.26
C VAL A 219 2.62 10.87 0.09
N CYS A 220 2.02 12.02 0.35
CA CYS A 220 1.03 12.16 1.43
C CYS A 220 -0.31 11.65 0.92
N ARG A 221 -0.87 10.62 1.57
CA ARG A 221 -2.19 10.10 1.20
C ARG A 221 -3.21 10.45 2.26
N HIS A 222 -4.24 11.17 1.85
CA HIS A 222 -5.41 11.45 2.69
C HIS A 222 -6.48 10.39 2.45
N THR A 223 -7.04 9.84 3.54
CA THR A 223 -8.31 9.10 3.48
C THR A 223 -9.42 10.04 3.85
N LEU A 224 -10.14 10.53 2.84
CA LEU A 224 -11.22 11.50 3.00
C LEU A 224 -12.51 10.83 3.45
N MET A 225 -13.10 11.32 4.52
CA MET A 225 -14.34 10.82 5.12
C MET A 225 -15.33 11.95 5.29
N GLN A 226 -16.46 11.86 4.57
CA GLN A 226 -17.52 12.87 4.61
C GLN A 226 -18.07 13.03 6.03
N GLY A 227 -18.25 14.28 6.48
CA GLY A 227 -18.73 14.61 7.82
C GLY A 227 -17.66 14.48 8.93
N ILE A 228 -16.46 14.02 8.62
CA ILE A 228 -15.39 13.77 9.62
C ILE A 228 -14.17 14.67 9.39
N ASN A 229 -13.55 14.63 8.21
CA ASN A 229 -12.28 15.34 7.96
C ASN A 229 -12.26 16.19 6.68
N MET A 230 -13.42 16.55 6.13
CA MET A 230 -13.52 17.26 4.85
C MET A 230 -14.02 18.71 4.94
N SER A 231 -14.13 19.31 6.15
CA SER A 231 -14.55 20.70 6.28
C SER A 231 -13.50 21.67 5.73
N ASP A 232 -13.91 22.91 5.40
CA ASP A 232 -12.98 23.95 4.93
C ASP A 232 -11.87 24.26 5.96
N GLN A 233 -12.15 24.11 7.25
CA GLN A 233 -11.13 24.22 8.29
C GLN A 233 -10.13 23.05 8.21
N HIS A 234 -10.63 21.83 8.06
CA HIS A 234 -9.78 20.64 7.92
C HIS A 234 -8.90 20.70 6.66
N ILE A 235 -9.41 21.25 5.55
CA ILE A 235 -8.61 21.49 4.33
C ILE A 235 -7.39 22.37 4.62
N LYS A 236 -7.56 23.46 5.37
CA LYS A 236 -6.46 24.36 5.76
C LYS A 236 -5.44 23.67 6.66
N GLU A 237 -5.92 22.84 7.59
CA GLU A 237 -5.08 22.06 8.50
C GLU A 237 -4.30 20.97 7.77
N PHE A 238 -4.94 20.21 6.87
CA PHE A 238 -4.24 19.26 5.98
C PHE A 238 -3.18 19.97 5.13
N ALA A 239 -3.52 21.12 4.53
CA ALA A 239 -2.57 21.89 3.74
C ALA A 239 -1.35 22.36 4.58
N ALA A 240 -1.53 22.60 5.87
CA ALA A 240 -0.41 22.93 6.77
C ALA A 240 0.51 21.73 7.00
N LEU A 241 -0.07 20.53 7.19
CA LEU A 241 0.69 19.28 7.31
C LEU A 241 1.43 18.94 6.01
N ASP A 242 0.75 19.09 4.86
CA ASP A 242 1.36 18.82 3.54
C ASP A 242 2.50 19.80 3.22
N ARG A 243 2.38 21.08 3.59
CA ARG A 243 3.50 22.03 3.44
C ARG A 243 4.70 21.69 4.33
N ARG A 244 4.45 21.14 5.53
CA ARG A 244 5.49 20.68 6.44
C ARG A 244 6.20 19.45 5.91
N ALA A 245 5.44 18.51 5.36
CA ALA A 245 5.94 17.27 4.77
C ALA A 245 6.59 17.44 3.40
N ASP A 246 6.27 18.53 2.70
CA ASP A 246 6.70 18.88 1.33
C ASP A 246 6.74 17.67 0.34
N PRO A 247 5.64 16.90 0.20
CA PRO A 247 5.64 15.70 -0.63
C PRO A 247 5.69 16.04 -2.12
N ASP A 248 6.20 15.09 -2.95
CA ASP A 248 6.06 15.17 -4.41
C ASP A 248 4.59 15.14 -4.84
N TYR A 249 3.79 14.32 -4.15
CA TYR A 249 2.37 14.16 -4.45
C TYR A 249 1.51 14.11 -3.19
N ILE A 250 0.29 14.63 -3.34
CA ILE A 250 -0.81 14.44 -2.41
C ILE A 250 -1.87 13.58 -3.13
N GLU A 251 -2.19 12.42 -2.59
CA GLU A 251 -3.29 11.57 -3.05
C GLU A 251 -4.52 11.77 -2.17
N ASN A 252 -5.50 12.52 -2.64
CA ASN A 252 -6.80 12.67 -1.97
C ASN A 252 -7.70 11.50 -2.34
N LYS A 253 -7.82 10.51 -1.44
CA LYS A 253 -8.54 9.27 -1.69
C LYS A 253 -9.76 9.15 -0.78
N GLY A 254 -10.94 8.96 -1.38
CA GLY A 254 -12.17 8.76 -0.62
C GLY A 254 -12.17 7.43 0.13
N TYR A 255 -12.66 7.47 1.36
CA TYR A 255 -13.08 6.30 2.12
C TYR A 255 -14.05 5.45 1.29
N VAL A 256 -14.01 4.14 1.49
CA VAL A 256 -14.92 3.19 0.84
C VAL A 256 -15.59 2.32 1.91
N PHE A 257 -16.91 2.30 1.93
CA PHE A 257 -17.72 1.51 2.86
C PHE A 257 -17.62 0.01 2.57
N VAL A 258 -16.56 -0.64 3.08
CA VAL A 258 -16.24 -2.04 2.79
C VAL A 258 -15.48 -2.70 3.95
N GLY A 259 -15.66 -4.01 4.12
CA GLY A 259 -14.95 -4.80 5.13
C GLY A 259 -15.28 -4.39 6.56
N HIS A 260 -14.27 -4.47 7.45
CA HIS A 260 -14.43 -4.18 8.88
C HIS A 260 -14.79 -2.69 9.18
N SER A 261 -14.40 -1.77 8.31
CA SER A 261 -14.75 -0.35 8.52
C SER A 261 -16.25 -0.09 8.63
N ARG A 262 -17.08 -0.99 8.11
CA ARG A 262 -18.55 -0.92 8.22
C ARG A 262 -19.09 -1.07 9.65
N GLU A 263 -18.27 -1.55 10.55
CA GLU A 263 -18.61 -1.64 11.98
C GLU A 263 -18.41 -0.29 12.69
N ASN A 264 -17.64 0.63 12.09
CA ASN A 264 -17.28 1.91 12.68
C ASN A 264 -17.84 3.13 11.95
N LEU A 265 -18.08 3.02 10.64
CA LEU A 265 -18.50 4.12 9.77
C LEU A 265 -19.69 3.70 8.90
N GLY A 266 -20.49 4.68 8.49
CA GLY A 266 -21.61 4.48 7.59
C GLY A 266 -21.27 4.70 6.11
N VAL A 267 -22.22 4.40 5.23
CA VAL A 267 -22.11 4.69 3.79
C VAL A 267 -22.07 6.20 3.51
N GLU A 268 -22.70 7.00 4.38
CA GLU A 268 -22.75 8.47 4.34
C GLU A 268 -21.35 9.10 4.55
N ASN A 269 -20.42 8.36 5.17
CA ASN A 269 -19.03 8.82 5.32
C ASN A 269 -18.19 8.59 4.04
N MET A 270 -18.77 7.94 3.02
CA MET A 270 -18.09 7.67 1.77
C MET A 270 -18.29 8.86 0.80
N PRO A 271 -17.29 9.73 0.60
CA PRO A 271 -17.45 10.88 -0.27
C PRO A 271 -17.67 10.48 -1.73
N SER A 272 -18.44 11.26 -2.48
CA SER A 272 -18.55 11.15 -3.92
C SER A 272 -17.21 11.50 -4.61
N HIS A 273 -17.07 11.19 -5.88
CA HIS A 273 -15.86 11.60 -6.61
C HIS A 273 -15.80 13.11 -6.78
N GLU A 274 -16.96 13.75 -6.94
CA GLU A 274 -17.11 15.20 -7.04
C GLU A 274 -16.64 15.92 -5.77
N GLU A 275 -16.98 15.40 -4.59
CA GLU A 275 -16.53 15.94 -3.29
C GLU A 275 -15.02 15.78 -3.11
N ILE A 276 -14.43 14.67 -3.59
CA ILE A 276 -12.96 14.47 -3.60
C ILE A 276 -12.30 15.50 -4.52
N MET A 277 -12.89 15.78 -5.69
CA MET A 277 -12.36 16.78 -6.61
C MET A 277 -12.50 18.20 -6.06
N ASP A 278 -13.61 18.53 -5.40
CA ASP A 278 -13.80 19.82 -4.72
C ASP A 278 -12.74 20.02 -3.63
N PHE A 279 -12.57 19.03 -2.76
CA PHE A 279 -11.51 19.02 -1.75
C PHE A 279 -10.12 19.23 -2.39
N SER A 280 -9.84 18.53 -3.48
CA SER A 280 -8.53 18.57 -4.14
C SER A 280 -8.27 19.94 -4.81
N ASN A 281 -9.30 20.54 -5.39
CA ASN A 281 -9.21 21.87 -5.97
C ASN A 281 -9.01 22.98 -4.91
N LYS A 282 -9.54 22.77 -3.69
CA LYS A 282 -9.36 23.70 -2.56
C LYS A 282 -7.98 23.56 -1.90
N ILE A 283 -7.46 22.34 -1.72
CA ILE A 283 -6.17 22.11 -1.04
C ILE A 283 -4.97 22.42 -1.95
N ALA A 284 -5.07 22.17 -3.26
CA ALA A 284 -3.97 22.32 -4.19
C ALA A 284 -3.32 23.72 -4.13
N PRO A 285 -4.06 24.85 -4.26
CA PRO A 285 -3.46 26.18 -4.17
C PRO A 285 -2.88 26.51 -2.79
N LEU A 286 -3.45 25.93 -1.70
CA LEU A 286 -2.93 26.12 -0.34
C LEU A 286 -1.58 25.45 -0.12
N THR A 287 -1.22 24.47 -0.94
CA THR A 287 0.06 23.77 -0.90
C THR A 287 1.03 24.20 -2.01
N GLY A 288 0.67 25.21 -2.81
CA GLY A 288 1.47 25.66 -3.95
C GLY A 288 1.52 24.63 -5.09
N ARG A 289 0.53 23.75 -5.18
CA ARG A 289 0.43 22.64 -6.15
C ARG A 289 -0.83 22.81 -7.00
N LYS A 290 -1.00 21.89 -7.97
CA LYS A 290 -2.19 21.83 -8.82
C LYS A 290 -2.75 20.41 -8.88
N VAL A 291 -4.03 20.26 -9.19
CA VAL A 291 -4.63 18.97 -9.48
C VAL A 291 -4.09 18.50 -10.83
N LEU A 292 -3.40 17.34 -10.83
CA LEU A 292 -2.71 16.81 -12.00
C LEU A 292 -3.55 15.77 -12.75
N SER A 293 -4.29 14.95 -12.00
CA SER A 293 -5.06 13.84 -12.53
C SER A 293 -6.05 13.32 -11.50
N ASP A 294 -6.97 12.48 -11.94
CA ASP A 294 -7.93 11.79 -11.07
C ASP A 294 -8.20 10.37 -11.56
N SER A 295 -8.84 9.58 -10.73
CA SER A 295 -9.38 8.26 -11.10
C SER A 295 -10.70 8.04 -10.41
N ARG A 296 -11.80 8.26 -11.13
CA ARG A 296 -13.16 8.05 -10.64
C ARG A 296 -13.38 6.60 -10.13
N PRO A 297 -12.97 5.53 -10.88
CA PRO A 297 -13.13 4.16 -10.39
C PRO A 297 -12.35 3.84 -9.11
N SER A 298 -11.27 4.57 -8.83
CA SER A 298 -10.44 4.43 -7.63
C SER A 298 -10.78 5.48 -6.56
N ARG A 299 -11.67 6.44 -6.86
CA ARG A 299 -12.09 7.54 -5.98
C ARG A 299 -10.88 8.28 -5.40
N VAL A 300 -10.00 8.76 -6.28
CA VAL A 300 -8.76 9.43 -5.91
C VAL A 300 -8.44 10.56 -6.89
N ALA A 301 -7.91 11.66 -6.37
CA ALA A 301 -7.31 12.75 -7.12
C ALA A 301 -5.83 12.87 -6.74
N LEU A 302 -5.01 13.25 -7.71
CA LEU A 302 -3.58 13.50 -7.58
C LEU A 302 -3.30 14.98 -7.62
N VAL A 303 -2.63 15.48 -6.60
CA VAL A 303 -2.16 16.88 -6.50
C VAL A 303 -0.63 16.88 -6.46
N GLY A 304 0.02 17.77 -7.19
CA GLY A 304 1.48 17.85 -7.29
C GLY A 304 1.91 18.95 -8.26
N GLN A 305 3.18 18.92 -8.68
CA GLN A 305 3.71 19.85 -9.68
C GLN A 305 3.59 19.28 -11.10
N GLU A 306 4.07 18.05 -11.30
CA GLU A 306 4.04 17.35 -12.58
C GLU A 306 3.93 15.82 -12.35
N ILE A 307 3.48 15.09 -13.37
CA ILE A 307 3.42 13.62 -13.32
C ILE A 307 4.72 13.06 -13.87
N THR A 308 5.40 12.25 -13.06
CA THR A 308 6.60 11.52 -13.47
C THR A 308 6.42 10.01 -13.26
N PRO A 309 6.79 9.15 -14.23
CA PRO A 309 6.77 7.71 -14.03
C PRO A 309 7.67 7.28 -12.87
N ILE A 310 7.31 6.16 -12.22
CA ILE A 310 8.15 5.56 -11.19
C ILE A 310 9.35 4.87 -11.89
N PRO A 311 10.60 5.19 -11.49
CA PRO A 311 11.76 4.55 -12.08
C PRO A 311 11.84 3.08 -11.65
N ILE A 312 12.05 2.17 -12.62
CA ILE A 312 12.25 0.74 -12.34
C ILE A 312 13.76 0.52 -12.24
N PRO A 313 14.27 -0.03 -11.13
CA PRO A 313 15.70 -0.30 -10.98
C PRO A 313 16.14 -1.40 -11.95
N GLU A 314 17.39 -1.30 -12.44
CA GLU A 314 17.99 -2.35 -13.23
C GLU A 314 18.33 -3.55 -12.34
N PRO A 315 17.95 -4.79 -12.74
CA PRO A 315 18.18 -5.95 -11.92
C PRO A 315 19.69 -6.31 -11.89
N THR A 316 20.21 -6.51 -10.67
CA THR A 316 21.53 -7.07 -10.43
C THR A 316 21.48 -8.51 -9.93
N MET A 317 20.28 -8.99 -9.58
CA MET A 317 20.00 -10.35 -9.17
C MET A 317 18.80 -10.91 -9.94
N PHE A 318 18.76 -12.22 -10.09
CA PHE A 318 17.66 -12.92 -10.73
C PHE A 318 17.10 -13.99 -9.79
N PHE A 319 15.79 -14.22 -9.87
CA PHE A 319 15.18 -15.32 -9.15
C PHE A 319 15.74 -16.67 -9.65
N PRO A 320 15.94 -17.66 -8.76
CA PRO A 320 16.30 -19.01 -9.17
C PRO A 320 15.30 -19.55 -10.21
N LYS A 321 15.81 -20.30 -11.20
CA LYS A 321 14.97 -20.89 -12.26
C LYS A 321 13.90 -21.84 -11.71
N ASP A 322 14.20 -22.46 -10.58
CA ASP A 322 13.36 -23.40 -9.83
C ASP A 322 12.49 -22.73 -8.75
N LEU A 323 12.45 -21.39 -8.70
CA LEU A 323 11.60 -20.67 -7.74
C LEU A 323 10.12 -20.99 -7.92
N GLY A 324 9.75 -22.27 -7.92
CA GLY A 324 8.45 -22.92 -7.95
C GLY A 324 7.31 -22.14 -8.61
N ILE A 325 6.67 -22.82 -9.57
CA ILE A 325 5.43 -22.46 -10.25
C ILE A 325 5.47 -21.11 -11.03
N ALA A 326 6.39 -20.94 -11.97
CA ALA A 326 5.92 -20.66 -13.31
C ALA A 326 5.47 -22.04 -13.84
N PRO A 327 4.23 -22.27 -14.28
CA PRO A 327 3.93 -23.48 -15.01
C PRO A 327 4.92 -23.52 -16.16
N SER A 328 5.79 -24.53 -16.14
CA SER A 328 6.66 -24.73 -17.29
C SER A 328 5.74 -24.88 -18.49
N VAL A 329 6.12 -24.31 -19.61
CA VAL A 329 5.43 -24.47 -20.91
C VAL A 329 5.14 -25.96 -21.20
N LYS A 330 5.88 -26.90 -20.62
CA LYS A 330 5.69 -28.34 -20.68
C LYS A 330 4.38 -28.87 -20.06
N HIS A 331 3.86 -28.26 -19.00
CA HIS A 331 2.60 -28.73 -18.39
C HIS A 331 1.33 -28.29 -19.15
N LEU A 332 1.46 -27.33 -20.05
CA LEU A 332 0.34 -26.83 -20.88
C LEU A 332 0.27 -27.52 -22.25
N GLN A 333 1.31 -28.25 -22.65
CA GLN A 333 1.29 -29.07 -23.87
C GLN A 333 0.65 -30.44 -23.67
N MET A 334 0.40 -30.85 -22.44
CA MET A 334 -0.25 -32.13 -22.11
C MET A 334 -1.76 -32.01 -21.85
N ALA A 335 -2.35 -30.83 -21.97
CA ALA A 335 -3.77 -30.59 -21.77
C ALA A 335 -4.53 -30.22 -23.08
N ASN A 336 -3.95 -30.53 -24.25
CA ASN A 336 -4.61 -30.49 -25.55
C ASN A 336 -4.71 -31.90 -26.14
#